data_f69406ac8fb11dda017543e43bb757cb
#
_entry.id   f69406ac8fb11dda017543e43bb757cb
#
_cell.length_a   1.000
_cell.length_b   1.000
_cell.length_c   1.000
_cell.angle_alpha   90.00
_cell.angle_beta   90.00
_cell.angle_gamma   90.00
#
_symmetry.space_group_name_H-M   'P 1'
#
loop_
_entity.id
_entity.type
_entity.pdbx_description
1 polymer ?
#
loop_
_entity_poly.entity_id
_entity_poly.type
_entity_poly.pdbx_seq_one_letter_code
_entity_poly.pdbx_strand_id
1 'polypeptide(L)'
;MIPIHRPLETSEEVIILRGEVEEILYNDSVEETERINLIAGGDTVAVHIPMGRYHTCRSLRSGSVIVEFKNGKYDKETTEDLLG
;
A
#
# COMPACT_ATOMS: atom_id res chain seq x y z
N MET A 1 -4.52 2.64 -11.04
CA MET A 1 -3.19 2.48 -10.42
C MET A 1 -2.69 3.81 -9.92
N ILE A 2 -2.23 3.86 -8.70
CA ILE A 2 -1.68 5.10 -8.17
C ILE A 2 -0.22 5.24 -8.57
N PRO A 3 0.30 6.47 -8.66
CA PRO A 3 1.69 6.68 -9.04
C PRO A 3 2.66 6.02 -8.05
N ILE A 4 3.83 5.63 -8.55
CA ILE A 4 4.90 5.13 -7.70
C ILE A 4 5.39 6.28 -6.84
N HIS A 5 5.45 6.06 -5.54
CA HIS A 5 5.88 7.09 -4.59
C HIS A 5 6.55 6.45 -3.40
N ARG A 6 7.12 7.26 -2.50
CA ARG A 6 7.71 6.75 -1.28
C ARG A 6 7.44 7.69 -0.11
N PRO A 7 7.18 7.13 1.08
CA PRO A 7 7.04 7.94 2.27
C PRO A 7 8.44 8.35 2.75
N LEU A 8 8.70 9.65 2.82
CA LEU A 8 10.03 10.14 3.18
C LEU A 8 10.24 10.28 4.68
N GLU A 9 9.17 10.52 5.43
CA GLU A 9 9.28 10.77 6.86
C GLU A 9 8.52 9.78 7.73
N THR A 10 7.78 8.88 7.11
CA THR A 10 6.95 7.92 7.84
C THR A 10 7.09 6.55 7.21
N SER A 11 6.75 5.51 7.94
CA SER A 11 6.44 4.22 7.36
C SER A 11 4.93 4.14 7.19
N GLU A 12 4.45 3.19 6.40
CA GLU A 12 3.03 3.02 6.16
C GLU A 12 2.61 1.58 6.36
N GLU A 13 1.36 1.42 6.86
CA GLU A 13 0.70 0.13 6.88
C GLU A 13 -0.47 0.24 5.91
N VAL A 14 -0.59 -0.70 4.99
CA VAL A 14 -1.69 -0.74 4.03
C VAL A 14 -2.54 -1.95 4.34
N ILE A 15 -3.83 -1.75 4.58
CA ILE A 15 -4.75 -2.82 4.95
C ILE A 15 -5.89 -2.85 3.96
N ILE A 16 -6.19 -4.03 3.42
CA ILE A 16 -7.31 -4.21 2.51
C ILE A 16 -8.60 -4.40 3.31
N LEU A 17 -9.61 -3.62 3.00
CA LEU A 17 -10.92 -3.73 3.64
C LEU A 17 -11.93 -4.42 2.74
N ARG A 18 -11.79 -4.25 1.42
CA ARG A 18 -12.72 -4.84 0.46
C ARG A 18 -11.97 -5.11 -0.84
N GLY A 19 -12.28 -6.25 -1.46
CA GLY A 19 -11.77 -6.56 -2.77
C GLY A 19 -10.38 -7.14 -2.77
N GLU A 20 -9.61 -6.78 -3.76
CA GLU A 20 -8.27 -7.32 -3.96
C GLU A 20 -7.39 -6.27 -4.62
N VAL A 21 -6.20 -6.07 -4.06
CA VAL A 21 -5.22 -5.15 -4.62
C VAL A 21 -3.86 -5.83 -4.65
N GLU A 22 -2.98 -5.27 -5.46
CA GLU A 22 -1.61 -5.71 -5.55
C GLU A 22 -0.72 -4.56 -5.14
N GLU A 23 0.05 -4.76 -4.08
CA GLU A 23 1.03 -3.78 -3.62
C GLU A 23 2.36 -4.15 -4.24
N ILE A 24 3.02 -3.18 -4.88
CA ILE A 24 4.28 -3.42 -5.58
C ILE A 24 5.35 -2.54 -4.96
N LEU A 25 6.46 -3.16 -4.56
CA LEU A 25 7.58 -2.47 -3.93
C LEU A 25 8.76 -2.41 -4.89
N TYR A 26 9.49 -1.32 -4.82
CA TYR A 26 10.62 -1.06 -5.71
C TYR A 26 11.86 -0.71 -4.90
N ASN A 27 13.03 -0.89 -5.50
CA ASN A 27 14.28 -0.44 -4.90
C ASN A 27 14.53 1.04 -5.26
N ASP A 28 15.67 1.59 -4.86
CA ASP A 28 15.99 3.00 -5.10
C ASP A 28 16.12 3.34 -6.59
N SER A 29 16.37 2.35 -7.43
CA SER A 29 16.43 2.55 -8.88
C SER A 29 15.06 2.38 -9.53
N VAL A 30 14.02 2.25 -8.72
CA VAL A 30 12.63 2.05 -9.15
C VAL A 30 12.47 0.76 -9.94
N GLU A 31 13.20 -0.28 -9.54
CA GLU A 31 13.04 -1.62 -10.09
C GLU A 31 12.20 -2.44 -9.12
N GLU A 32 11.25 -3.19 -9.65
CA GLU A 32 10.36 -4.00 -8.84
C GLU A 32 11.13 -5.07 -8.06
N THR A 33 10.91 -5.15 -6.75
CA THR A 33 11.54 -6.15 -5.91
C THR A 33 10.54 -7.13 -5.30
N GLU A 34 9.32 -6.66 -5.03
CA GLU A 34 8.31 -7.50 -4.41
C GLU A 34 6.92 -7.12 -4.93
N ARG A 35 6.06 -8.13 -4.96
CA ARG A 35 4.66 -7.93 -5.35
C ARG A 35 3.81 -8.74 -4.39
N ILE A 36 2.91 -8.07 -3.70
CA ILE A 36 2.13 -8.67 -2.63
C ILE A 36 0.64 -8.49 -2.92
N ASN A 37 -0.10 -9.58 -2.96
CA ASN A 37 -1.55 -9.52 -3.12
C ASN A 37 -2.21 -9.38 -1.77
N LEU A 38 -3.06 -8.38 -1.63
CA LEU A 38 -3.89 -8.20 -0.45
C LEU A 38 -5.33 -8.52 -0.83
N ILE A 39 -5.92 -9.48 -0.14
CA ILE A 39 -7.27 -9.96 -0.45
C ILE A 39 -8.11 -9.88 0.81
N ALA A 40 -9.22 -9.15 0.74
CA ALA A 40 -10.12 -9.03 1.88
C ALA A 40 -10.67 -10.41 2.23
N GLY A 41 -10.49 -10.81 3.49
CA GLY A 41 -10.89 -12.14 3.95
C GLY A 41 -9.93 -13.25 3.56
N GLY A 42 -8.81 -12.92 2.91
CA GLY A 42 -7.81 -13.91 2.51
C GLY A 42 -6.68 -14.05 3.53
N ASP A 43 -5.59 -14.69 3.09
CA ASP A 43 -4.46 -14.98 3.97
C ASP A 43 -3.59 -13.75 4.25
N THR A 44 -3.50 -12.84 3.30
CA THR A 44 -2.70 -11.63 3.45
C THR A 44 -3.60 -10.44 3.29
N VAL A 45 -3.76 -9.66 4.36
CA VAL A 45 -4.68 -8.52 4.38
C VAL A 45 -3.98 -7.20 4.64
N ALA A 46 -2.68 -7.22 4.93
CA ALA A 46 -1.94 -6.02 5.27
C ALA A 46 -0.48 -6.15 4.87
N VAL A 47 0.16 -5.01 4.63
CA VAL A 47 1.58 -4.95 4.31
C VAL A 47 2.19 -3.71 4.95
N HIS A 48 3.42 -3.83 5.41
CA HIS A 48 4.19 -2.74 5.97
C HIS A 48 5.13 -2.18 4.90
N ILE A 49 5.06 -0.88 4.68
CA ILE A 49 5.94 -0.18 3.74
C ILE A 49 6.95 0.62 4.56
N PRO A 50 8.23 0.23 4.54
CA PRO A 50 9.26 0.96 5.29
C PRO A 50 9.40 2.40 4.79
N MET A 51 9.85 3.26 5.69
CA MET A 51 10.15 4.64 5.34
C MET A 51 11.15 4.67 4.17
N GLY A 52 10.87 5.50 3.18
CA GLY A 52 11.76 5.67 2.04
C GLY A 52 11.61 4.63 0.94
N ARG A 53 10.74 3.65 1.09
CA ARG A 53 10.56 2.61 0.08
C ARG A 53 9.59 3.05 -1.01
N TYR A 54 10.02 2.98 -2.25
CA TYR A 54 9.12 3.25 -3.37
C TYR A 54 8.08 2.15 -3.47
N HIS A 55 6.83 2.52 -3.71
CA HIS A 55 5.75 1.55 -3.86
C HIS A 55 4.59 2.12 -4.66
N THR A 56 3.72 1.24 -5.10
CA THR A 56 2.45 1.60 -5.69
C THR A 56 1.43 0.50 -5.37
N CYS A 57 0.18 0.81 -5.64
CA CYS A 57 -0.89 -0.13 -5.39
C CYS A 57 -1.78 -0.18 -6.63
N ARG A 58 -2.15 -1.39 -7.04
CA ARG A 58 -3.00 -1.59 -8.20
C ARG A 58 -4.23 -2.38 -7.80
N SER A 59 -5.41 -1.88 -8.16
CA SER A 59 -6.64 -2.60 -7.92
C SER A 59 -6.74 -3.78 -8.89
N LEU A 60 -7.06 -4.95 -8.35
CA LEU A 60 -7.32 -6.15 -9.15
C LEU A 60 -8.81 -6.44 -9.23
N ARG A 61 -9.62 -5.71 -8.47
CA ARG A 61 -11.06 -5.87 -8.45
C ARG A 61 -11.71 -4.52 -8.24
N SER A 62 -12.69 -4.21 -9.07
CA SER A 62 -13.42 -2.95 -9.00
C SER A 62 -14.07 -2.78 -7.61
N GLY A 63 -14.02 -1.57 -7.09
CA GLY A 63 -14.58 -1.26 -5.78
C GLY A 63 -13.71 -1.68 -4.59
N SER A 64 -12.45 -1.99 -4.83
CA SER A 64 -11.52 -2.32 -3.74
C SER A 64 -11.28 -1.09 -2.86
N VAL A 65 -11.17 -1.32 -1.55
CA VAL A 65 -10.95 -0.27 -0.56
C VAL A 65 -9.77 -0.65 0.32
N ILE A 66 -8.83 0.27 0.45
CA ILE A 66 -7.71 0.11 1.38
C ILE A 66 -7.69 1.25 2.38
N VAL A 67 -7.04 1.00 3.51
CA VAL A 67 -6.76 2.02 4.53
C VAL A 67 -5.26 2.07 4.71
N GLU A 68 -4.71 3.27 4.73
CA GLU A 68 -3.31 3.49 4.99
C GLU A 68 -3.13 4.16 6.34
N PHE A 69 -2.22 3.61 7.15
CA PHE A 69 -1.83 4.21 8.42
C PHE A 69 -0.40 4.68 8.30
N LYS A 70 -0.14 5.93 8.58
CA LYS A 70 1.20 6.48 8.53
C LYS A 70 1.76 6.59 9.94
N ASN A 71 2.94 6.01 10.15
CA ASN A 71 3.62 5.99 11.43
C ASN A 71 4.89 6.81 11.36
N GLY A 72 5.14 7.60 12.37
CA GLY A 72 6.36 8.37 12.45
C GLY A 72 6.09 9.77 12.92
N LYS A 73 6.85 10.70 12.39
CA LYS A 73 6.87 12.06 12.84
C LYS A 73 5.52 12.75 12.86
N TYR A 74 4.69 12.44 11.88
CA TYR A 74 3.38 13.10 11.74
C TYR A 74 2.22 12.25 12.21
N ASP A 75 2.53 11.14 12.73
CA ASP A 75 1.61 10.18 13.28
C ASP A 75 0.15 10.24 12.82
N LYS A 76 -0.51 9.15 12.85
CA LYS A 76 -1.95 8.94 12.92
C LYS A 76 -2.86 9.53 11.88
N GLU A 77 -2.40 9.93 10.76
CA GLU A 77 -3.33 10.17 9.68
C GLU A 77 -3.74 8.84 9.10
N THR A 78 -5.03 8.66 8.99
CA THR A 78 -5.59 7.50 8.32
C THR A 78 -6.19 7.96 7.02
N THR A 79 -5.78 7.35 5.94
CA THR A 79 -6.31 7.67 4.62
C THR A 79 -7.03 6.47 4.06
N GLU A 80 -8.23 6.68 3.58
CA GLU A 80 -9.00 5.63 2.92
C GLU A 80 -9.03 5.92 1.43
N ASP A 81 -8.53 4.99 0.64
CA ASP A 81 -8.48 5.13 -0.80
C ASP A 81 -9.43 4.15 -1.48
N LEU A 82 -10.19 4.66 -2.43
CA LEU A 82 -11.07 3.84 -3.25
C LEU A 82 -10.36 3.54 -4.55
N LEU A 83 -10.18 2.25 -4.82
CA LEU A 83 -9.50 1.77 -6.01
C LEU A 83 -10.52 1.09 -6.91
N GLY A 84 -10.69 1.61 -8.03
CA GLY A 84 -11.69 1.07 -8.95
C GLY A 84 -11.16 0.78 -10.30
#